data_55bca525b82eb3565e85f389691d6665
#
_entry.id   55bca525b82eb3565e85f389691d6665
#
_cell.length_a   1.000
_cell.length_b   1.000
_cell.length_c   1.000
_cell.angle_alpha   90.00
_cell.angle_beta   90.00
_cell.angle_gamma   90.00
#
_symmetry.space_group_name_H-M   'P 1'
#
loop_
_entity.id
_entity.type
_entity.pdbx_description
1 polymer ?
#
loop_
_entity_poly.entity_id
_entity_poly.type
_entity_poly.pdbx_seq_one_letter_code
_entity_poly.pdbx_strand_id
1 'polypeptide(L)'
;MRITVLGASGMAGTAVVNEALSRGHEVTAVSRRRCHRVGARLTSRLLDVTDVEGVAGLLKDSDAAVVALRPPAGHESDLARLTMAVLDAASRGRTPLLVIGGAAPLN
;
A
#
# COMPACT_ATOMS: atom_id res chain seq x y z
N MET A 1 -13.93 7.34 3.28
CA MET A 1 -12.73 6.90 4.01
C MET A 1 -11.47 7.30 3.26
N ARG A 2 -10.42 7.48 3.99
CA ARG A 2 -9.10 7.68 3.41
C ARG A 2 -8.36 6.36 3.44
N ILE A 3 -7.99 5.86 2.26
CA ILE A 3 -7.35 4.57 2.11
C ILE A 3 -5.98 4.77 1.48
N THR A 4 -4.96 4.23 2.11
CA THR A 4 -3.61 4.22 1.56
C THR A 4 -3.33 2.85 0.96
N VAL A 5 -2.90 2.81 -0.30
CA VAL A 5 -2.57 1.58 -1.01
C VAL A 5 -1.07 1.54 -1.23
N LEU A 6 -0.40 0.59 -0.59
CA LEU A 6 1.04 0.38 -0.74
C LEU A 6 1.27 -0.64 -1.84
N GLY A 7 2.11 -0.31 -2.80
CA GLY A 7 2.31 -1.13 -3.98
C GLY A 7 1.28 -0.85 -5.07
N ALA A 8 0.86 0.40 -5.19
CA ALA A 8 -0.23 0.79 -6.07
C ALA A 8 0.07 0.63 -7.56
N SER A 9 1.34 0.51 -7.94
CA SER A 9 1.73 0.38 -9.35
C SER A 9 1.58 -1.04 -9.89
N GLY A 10 1.42 -2.04 -9.01
CA GLY A 10 1.22 -3.42 -9.44
C GLY A 10 -0.21 -3.68 -9.87
N MET A 11 -0.46 -4.88 -10.40
CA MET A 11 -1.78 -5.27 -10.89
C MET A 11 -2.81 -5.28 -9.75
N ALA A 12 -2.49 -5.92 -8.64
CA ALA A 12 -3.38 -5.98 -7.49
C ALA A 12 -3.60 -4.59 -6.88
N GLY A 13 -2.53 -3.79 -6.76
CA GLY A 13 -2.63 -2.45 -6.22
C GLY A 13 -3.49 -1.55 -7.07
N THR A 14 -3.34 -1.63 -8.40
CA THR A 14 -4.15 -0.86 -9.34
C THR A 14 -5.63 -1.22 -9.20
N ALA A 15 -5.94 -2.51 -9.08
CA ALA A 15 -7.32 -2.96 -8.92
C ALA A 15 -7.92 -2.43 -7.62
N VAL A 16 -7.16 -2.44 -6.53
CA VAL A 16 -7.63 -1.91 -5.25
C VAL A 16 -7.88 -0.41 -5.34
N VAL A 17 -6.97 0.33 -5.97
CA VAL A 17 -7.14 1.78 -6.16
C VAL A 17 -8.42 2.07 -6.93
N ASN A 18 -8.64 1.36 -8.04
CA ASN A 18 -9.83 1.55 -8.86
C ASN A 18 -11.11 1.26 -8.08
N GLU A 19 -11.13 0.17 -7.33
CA GLU A 19 -12.30 -0.21 -6.54
C GLU A 19 -12.58 0.82 -5.45
N ALA A 20 -11.55 1.26 -4.74
CA ALA A 20 -11.73 2.25 -3.69
C ALA A 20 -12.25 3.57 -4.25
N LEU A 21 -11.72 4.01 -5.38
CA LEU A 21 -12.20 5.24 -6.03
C LEU A 21 -13.65 5.09 -6.47
N SER A 22 -14.03 3.94 -7.02
CA SER A 22 -15.40 3.70 -7.48
C SER A 22 -16.40 3.72 -6.33
N ARG A 23 -15.94 3.41 -5.12
CA ARG A 23 -16.77 3.46 -3.92
C ARG A 23 -16.77 4.82 -3.23
N GLY A 24 -16.13 5.82 -3.83
CA GLY A 24 -16.13 7.17 -3.32
C GLY A 24 -15.12 7.50 -2.25
N HIS A 25 -14.12 6.63 -2.05
CA HIS A 25 -13.08 6.86 -1.07
C HIS A 25 -11.98 7.77 -1.60
N GLU A 26 -11.29 8.46 -0.69
CA GLU A 26 -10.05 9.13 -1.01
C GLU A 26 -8.91 8.12 -0.95
N VAL A 27 -8.07 8.09 -1.97
CA VAL A 27 -7.00 7.09 -2.07
C VAL A 27 -5.65 7.77 -2.18
N THR A 28 -4.71 7.31 -1.36
CA THR A 28 -3.30 7.64 -1.51
C THR A 28 -2.59 6.43 -2.07
N ALA A 29 -2.12 6.56 -3.30
CA ALA A 29 -1.44 5.47 -4.00
C ALA A 29 0.07 5.63 -3.79
N VAL A 30 0.68 4.67 -3.11
CA VAL A 30 2.10 4.69 -2.77
C VAL A 30 2.84 3.67 -3.61
N SER A 31 3.89 4.13 -4.29
CA SER A 31 4.74 3.23 -5.08
C SER A 31 6.17 3.74 -5.06
N ARG A 32 7.11 2.86 -5.42
CA ARG A 32 8.51 3.23 -5.58
C ARG A 32 8.77 3.86 -6.94
N ARG A 33 7.84 3.68 -7.87
CA ARG A 33 7.95 4.24 -9.22
C ARG A 33 6.96 5.36 -9.38
N ARG A 34 7.35 6.33 -10.20
CA ARG A 34 6.46 7.44 -10.51
C ARG A 34 5.16 6.91 -11.13
N CYS A 35 4.05 7.28 -10.50
CA CYS A 35 2.74 6.95 -11.03
C CYS A 35 2.14 8.21 -11.64
N HIS A 36 1.69 8.11 -12.90
CA HIS A 36 1.11 9.25 -13.60
C HIS A 36 -0.38 9.40 -13.41
N ARG A 37 -0.97 8.61 -12.51
CA ARG A 37 -2.41 8.72 -12.26
C ARG A 37 -2.69 9.93 -11.41
N VAL A 38 -3.66 10.72 -11.84
CA VAL A 38 -4.16 11.85 -11.09
C VAL A 38 -5.68 11.81 -11.11
N GLY A 39 -6.28 12.31 -10.06
CA GLY A 39 -7.72 12.37 -9.96
C GLY A 39 -8.14 13.18 -8.75
N ALA A 40 -9.42 13.56 -8.69
CA ALA A 40 -9.92 14.43 -7.65
C ALA A 40 -9.77 13.84 -6.25
N ARG A 41 -9.84 12.51 -6.14
CA ARG A 41 -9.73 11.80 -4.85
C ARG A 41 -8.53 10.87 -4.82
N LEU A 42 -7.59 11.05 -5.72
CA LEU A 42 -6.39 10.22 -5.82
C LEU A 42 -5.15 11.06 -5.66
N THR A 43 -4.35 10.72 -4.66
CA THR A 43 -3.04 11.31 -4.43
C THR A 43 -1.99 10.24 -4.67
N SER A 44 -0.99 10.53 -5.48
CA SER A 44 0.11 9.62 -5.73
C SER A 44 1.33 10.06 -4.94
N ARG A 45 1.99 9.12 -4.27
CA ARG A 45 3.18 9.39 -3.47
C ARG A 45 4.30 8.42 -3.85
N LEU A 46 5.50 8.97 -4.00
CA LEU A 46 6.70 8.16 -4.15
C LEU A 46 7.28 7.94 -2.76
N LEU A 47 7.32 6.68 -2.35
CA LEU A 47 7.84 6.35 -1.03
C LEU A 47 8.29 4.90 -1.02
N ASP A 48 9.45 4.66 -0.44
CA ASP A 48 9.92 3.31 -0.20
C ASP A 48 9.30 2.82 1.10
N VAL A 49 8.68 1.62 1.06
CA VAL A 49 8.02 1.07 2.24
C VAL A 49 9.01 0.72 3.36
N THR A 50 10.29 0.66 3.08
CA THR A 50 11.31 0.49 4.12
C THR A 50 11.51 1.74 4.95
N ASP A 51 11.01 2.88 4.48
CA ASP A 51 10.98 4.11 5.27
C ASP A 51 9.79 4.03 6.23
N VAL A 52 10.00 3.37 7.35
CA VAL A 52 8.94 3.08 8.33
C VAL A 52 8.29 4.36 8.85
N GLU A 53 9.09 5.39 9.10
CA GLU A 53 8.54 6.65 9.61
C GLU A 53 7.68 7.36 8.59
N GLY A 54 8.11 7.36 7.32
CA GLY A 54 7.32 7.94 6.24
C GLY A 54 6.01 7.22 6.04
N VAL A 55 6.05 5.88 6.06
CA VAL A 55 4.85 5.07 5.93
C VAL A 55 3.94 5.28 7.14
N ALA A 56 4.48 5.29 8.35
CA ALA A 56 3.68 5.52 9.55
C ALA A 56 2.96 6.86 9.51
N GLY A 57 3.64 7.90 9.03
CA GLY A 57 3.02 9.21 8.87
C GLY A 57 1.85 9.21 7.92
N LEU A 58 1.97 8.50 6.79
CA LEU A 58 0.87 8.36 5.85
C LEU A 58 -0.28 7.55 6.44
N LEU A 59 0.02 6.45 7.11
CA LEU A 59 -1.00 5.58 7.68
C LEU A 59 -1.75 6.25 8.83
N LYS A 60 -1.07 7.09 9.58
CA LYS A 60 -1.70 7.82 10.67
C LYS A 60 -2.86 8.70 10.19
N ASP A 61 -2.75 9.23 8.99
CA ASP A 61 -3.78 10.08 8.40
C ASP A 61 -4.80 9.27 7.60
N SER A 62 -4.68 7.96 7.57
CA SER A 62 -5.56 7.07 6.82
C SER A 62 -6.51 6.34 7.73
N ASP A 63 -7.72 6.07 7.23
CA ASP A 63 -8.70 5.25 7.95
C ASP A 63 -8.37 3.77 7.83
N ALA A 64 -7.70 3.38 6.74
CA ALA A 64 -7.29 2.01 6.50
C ALA A 64 -6.15 1.98 5.49
N ALA A 65 -5.41 0.90 5.46
CA ALA A 65 -4.34 0.69 4.50
C ALA A 65 -4.43 -0.69 3.87
N VAL A 66 -4.05 -0.77 2.60
CA VAL A 66 -3.98 -2.03 1.87
C VAL A 66 -2.55 -2.22 1.40
N VAL A 67 -2.00 -3.38 1.65
CA VAL A 67 -0.65 -3.75 1.21
C VAL A 67 -0.78 -4.70 0.04
N ALA A 68 -0.33 -4.26 -1.13
CA ALA A 68 -0.33 -5.06 -2.35
C ALA A 68 1.09 -5.15 -2.93
N LEU A 69 2.06 -5.33 -2.04
CA LEU A 69 3.46 -5.37 -2.43
C LEU A 69 3.79 -6.68 -3.12
N ARG A 70 4.61 -6.58 -4.15
CA ARG A 70 5.09 -7.74 -4.90
C ARG A 70 6.59 -7.59 -5.12
N PRO A 71 7.41 -8.49 -4.56
CA PRO A 71 8.85 -8.44 -4.80
C PRO A 71 9.16 -8.91 -6.22
N PRO A 72 10.30 -8.50 -6.78
CA PRO A 72 10.77 -9.08 -8.03
C PRO A 72 10.99 -10.58 -7.89
N ALA A 73 10.92 -11.30 -8.99
CA ALA A 73 11.17 -12.73 -9.01
C ALA A 73 12.56 -13.02 -8.42
N GLY A 74 12.64 -14.02 -7.54
CA GLY A 74 13.88 -14.36 -6.85
C GLY A 74 14.13 -13.59 -5.57
N HIS A 75 13.26 -12.65 -5.22
CA HIS A 75 13.40 -11.81 -4.03
C HIS A 75 12.22 -11.96 -3.09
N GLU A 76 11.65 -13.16 -3.02
CA GLU A 76 10.47 -13.42 -2.22
C GLU A 76 10.69 -13.21 -0.72
N SER A 77 11.92 -13.40 -0.26
CA SER A 77 12.26 -13.14 1.14
C SER A 77 12.12 -11.65 1.50
N ASP A 78 12.22 -10.77 0.52
CA ASP A 78 12.07 -9.34 0.75
C ASP A 78 10.61 -8.99 1.06
N LEU A 79 9.66 -9.78 0.57
CA LEU A 79 8.24 -9.53 0.85
C LEU A 79 7.95 -9.62 2.35
N ALA A 80 8.51 -10.63 3.03
CA ALA A 80 8.32 -10.77 4.47
C ALA A 80 8.88 -9.58 5.21
N ARG A 81 10.06 -9.12 4.82
CA ARG A 81 10.70 -7.96 5.44
C ARG A 81 9.89 -6.69 5.22
N LEU A 82 9.42 -6.47 3.99
CA LEU A 82 8.60 -5.32 3.67
C LEU A 82 7.27 -5.35 4.41
N THR A 83 6.65 -6.53 4.48
CA THR A 83 5.39 -6.69 5.21
C THR A 83 5.58 -6.39 6.69
N MET A 84 6.67 -6.87 7.30
CA MET A 84 6.93 -6.57 8.70
C MET A 84 7.14 -5.08 8.95
N ALA A 85 7.83 -4.40 8.04
CA ALA A 85 8.02 -2.95 8.15
C ALA A 85 6.68 -2.21 8.10
N VAL A 86 5.80 -2.62 7.21
CA VAL A 86 4.48 -2.01 7.07
C VAL A 86 3.61 -2.30 8.29
N LEU A 87 3.66 -3.54 8.81
CA LEU A 87 2.92 -3.90 10.02
C LEU A 87 3.37 -3.05 11.21
N ASP A 88 4.67 -2.83 11.35
CA ASP A 88 5.19 -1.97 12.41
C ASP A 88 4.66 -0.53 12.24
N ALA A 89 4.70 0.00 11.03
CA ALA A 89 4.20 1.33 10.76
C ALA A 89 2.71 1.45 11.06
N ALA A 90 1.92 0.46 10.66
CA ALA A 90 0.47 0.45 10.91
C ALA A 90 0.17 0.38 12.40
N SER A 91 0.94 -0.41 13.15
CA SER A 91 0.79 -0.52 14.59
C SER A 91 1.03 0.83 15.27
N ARG A 92 2.07 1.54 14.84
CA ARG A 92 2.38 2.87 15.40
C ARG A 92 1.26 3.87 15.13
N GLY A 93 0.66 3.80 13.94
CA GLY A 93 -0.43 4.69 13.55
C GLY A 93 -1.82 4.21 13.97
N ARG A 94 -1.93 3.02 14.54
CA ARG A 94 -3.19 2.38 14.88
C ARG A 94 -4.13 2.29 13.68
N THR A 95 -3.58 2.00 12.51
CA THR A 95 -4.32 1.95 11.26
C THR A 95 -4.65 0.51 10.91
N PRO A 96 -5.92 0.16 10.67
CA PRO A 96 -6.27 -1.18 10.18
C PRO A 96 -5.55 -1.47 8.87
N LEU A 97 -5.04 -2.69 8.75
CA LEU A 97 -4.24 -3.08 7.60
C LEU A 97 -4.78 -4.36 6.98
N LEU A 98 -4.99 -4.31 5.67
CA LEU A 98 -5.34 -5.47 4.87
C LEU A 98 -4.14 -5.82 4.01
N VAL A 99 -3.65 -7.04 4.12
CA VAL A 99 -2.54 -7.53 3.30
C VAL A 99 -3.11 -8.43 2.22
N ILE A 100 -2.85 -8.06 0.97
CA ILE A 100 -3.17 -8.91 -0.17
C ILE A 100 -1.97 -9.81 -0.38
N GLY A 101 -2.16 -11.10 -0.14
CA GLY A 101 -1.11 -12.09 -0.35
C GLY A 101 -0.73 -12.17 -1.81
N GLY A 102 0.51 -12.56 -2.07
CA GLY A 102 0.94 -12.86 -3.40
C GLY A 102 0.20 -14.08 -3.94
N ALA A 103 0.58 -14.52 -5.14
CA ALA A 103 -0.06 -15.65 -5.78
C ALA A 103 0.19 -16.98 -5.07
N ALA A 104 1.04 -16.99 -4.03
CA ALA A 104 1.31 -18.21 -3.30
C ALA A 104 0.06 -18.67 -2.55
N PRO A 105 -0.39 -19.89 -2.75
CA PRO A 105 -1.54 -20.38 -2.01
C PRO A 105 -1.21 -20.46 -0.53
N LEU A 106 -2.17 -20.10 0.27
CA LEU A 106 -2.06 -20.25 1.71
C LEU A 106 -2.43 -21.69 2.05
N ASN A 107 -1.44 -22.40 2.45
CA ASN A 107 -1.64 -23.80 2.84
C ASN A 107 -1.49 -23.93 4.32
#